data_ad29ad859a45754f10b3d87add9f733c
#
_entry.id   ad29ad859a45754f10b3d87add9f733c
#
_cell.length_a   1.000
_cell.length_b   1.000
_cell.length_c   1.000
_cell.angle_alpha   90.00
_cell.angle_beta   90.00
_cell.angle_gamma   90.00
#
_symmetry.space_group_name_H-M   'P 1'
#
loop_
_entity.id
_entity.type
_entity.pdbx_description
1 polymer ?
#
loop_
_entity_poly.entity_id
_entity_poly.type
_entity_poly.pdbx_seq_one_letter_code
_entity_poly.pdbx_strand_id
1 'polypeptide(L)'
;MSAPDPAKIQIFREHLRQEWTDARTIAAWRKWQAPLAAFSRGATDAILEAAQLRPGMRVLDLASGVGDPALALATEVGPSGRVTATDLGPGMFSLAEELARKKAITNIEFREANAESLPFPDASYDVLTCRFGIMFFPDLAKALRECFRVLKPGGRAVFVAWGKKEQPFFGSTAGILVKHVPVPPAPPDPDGPSMFMFGESNRLRHSLEAAGFINVHEEARIVPGRWPGPLEEFWQQFTEVAAPFRPLLEQLTPEKKAEAVAEILAALKKFWNGKELTLPLEIVIGVGSRP
;
A
#
# COMPACT_ATOMS: atom_id res chain seq x y z
N MET A 1 -7.63 3.21 23.33
CA MET A 1 -6.38 3.69 22.68
C MET A 1 -6.14 5.11 23.14
N SER A 2 -4.95 5.42 23.68
CA SER A 2 -4.55 6.79 23.99
C SER A 2 -4.41 7.58 22.68
N ALA A 3 -4.67 8.90 22.72
CA ALA A 3 -4.40 9.73 21.55
C ALA A 3 -2.89 9.69 21.26
N PRO A 4 -2.47 9.48 20.01
CA PRO A 4 -1.06 9.41 19.67
C PRO A 4 -0.37 10.75 19.94
N ASP A 5 0.91 10.70 20.35
CA ASP A 5 1.72 11.88 20.66
C ASP A 5 1.88 12.77 19.40
N PRO A 6 1.42 14.03 19.42
CA PRO A 6 1.52 14.93 18.27
C PRO A 6 2.94 15.14 17.75
N ALA A 7 3.96 15.09 18.62
CA ALA A 7 5.35 15.24 18.21
C ALA A 7 5.82 14.01 17.42
N LYS A 8 5.48 12.80 17.85
CA LYS A 8 5.77 11.56 17.13
C LYS A 8 5.07 11.53 15.78
N ILE A 9 3.79 11.94 15.72
CA ILE A 9 3.03 12.06 14.46
C ILE A 9 3.75 12.98 13.48
N GLN A 10 4.21 14.14 13.93
CA GLN A 10 4.88 15.11 13.07
C GLN A 10 6.21 14.56 12.52
N ILE A 11 7.04 13.96 13.37
CA ILE A 11 8.30 13.32 12.97
C ILE A 11 8.05 12.24 11.93
N PHE A 12 7.06 11.37 12.16
CA PHE A 12 6.72 10.30 11.23
C PHE A 12 6.20 10.83 9.88
N ARG A 13 5.39 11.90 9.90
CA ARG A 13 4.88 12.58 8.69
C ARG A 13 6.01 13.15 7.84
N GLU A 14 6.99 13.80 8.46
CA GLU A 14 8.16 14.34 7.77
C GLU A 14 9.01 13.23 7.16
N HIS A 15 9.24 12.15 7.90
CA HIS A 15 9.96 10.97 7.41
C HIS A 15 9.27 10.34 6.20
N LEU A 16 7.96 10.10 6.27
CA LEU A 16 7.18 9.58 5.13
C LEU A 16 7.28 10.50 3.91
N ARG A 17 7.13 11.82 4.12
CA ARG A 17 7.21 12.75 3.00
C ARG A 17 8.58 12.70 2.33
N GLN A 18 9.66 12.67 3.12
CA GLN A 18 11.02 12.55 2.60
C GLN A 18 11.19 11.25 1.81
N GLU A 19 10.74 10.13 2.34
CA GLU A 19 10.85 8.80 1.73
C GLU A 19 10.13 8.72 0.37
N TRP A 20 8.88 9.20 0.30
CA TRP A 20 8.06 9.11 -0.90
C TRP A 20 8.32 10.24 -1.92
N THR A 21 9.07 11.28 -1.57
CA THR A 21 9.54 12.30 -2.50
C THR A 21 11.01 12.12 -2.91
N ASP A 22 11.74 11.16 -2.32
CA ASP A 22 13.13 10.86 -2.67
C ASP A 22 13.23 10.41 -4.15
N ALA A 23 14.14 11.04 -4.89
CA ALA A 23 14.33 10.76 -6.31
C ALA A 23 14.72 9.30 -6.59
N ARG A 24 15.46 8.63 -5.68
CA ARG A 24 15.83 7.21 -5.81
C ARG A 24 14.60 6.34 -5.65
N THR A 25 13.72 6.66 -4.71
CA THR A 25 12.46 5.95 -4.52
C THR A 25 11.59 6.06 -5.77
N ILE A 26 11.39 7.26 -6.31
CA ILE A 26 10.61 7.49 -7.54
C ILE A 26 11.23 6.73 -8.72
N ALA A 27 12.56 6.79 -8.89
CA ALA A 27 13.26 6.09 -9.97
C ALA A 27 13.11 4.56 -9.85
N ALA A 28 13.20 4.01 -8.64
CA ALA A 28 13.01 2.58 -8.38
C ALA A 28 11.58 2.12 -8.72
N TRP A 29 10.56 2.85 -8.26
CA TRP A 29 9.16 2.56 -8.60
C TRP A 29 8.90 2.65 -10.10
N ARG A 30 9.50 3.63 -10.81
CA ARG A 30 9.43 3.72 -12.27
C ARG A 30 10.07 2.52 -12.96
N LYS A 31 11.28 2.14 -12.54
CA LYS A 31 12.03 1.00 -13.09
C LYS A 31 11.25 -0.30 -12.98
N TRP A 32 10.66 -0.53 -11.81
CA TRP A 32 10.02 -1.81 -11.45
C TRP A 32 8.49 -1.81 -11.59
N GLN A 33 7.91 -0.76 -12.18
CA GLN A 33 6.45 -0.58 -12.24
C GLN A 33 5.70 -1.80 -12.80
N ALA A 34 6.13 -2.33 -13.94
CA ALA A 34 5.42 -3.44 -14.58
C ALA A 34 5.46 -4.76 -13.78
N PRO A 35 6.64 -5.24 -13.32
CA PRO A 35 6.68 -6.43 -12.48
C PRO A 35 6.06 -6.23 -11.08
N LEU A 36 6.10 -5.01 -10.51
CA LEU A 36 5.38 -4.69 -9.26
C LEU A 36 3.86 -4.75 -9.44
N ALA A 37 3.34 -4.26 -10.56
CA ALA A 37 1.92 -4.36 -10.87
C ALA A 37 1.49 -5.84 -11.01
N ALA A 38 2.33 -6.69 -11.61
CA ALA A 38 2.10 -8.13 -11.67
C ALA A 38 2.14 -8.77 -10.27
N PHE A 39 3.12 -8.40 -9.45
CA PHE A 39 3.28 -8.92 -8.09
C PHE A 39 2.11 -8.54 -7.17
N SER A 40 1.61 -7.31 -7.27
CA SER A 40 0.47 -6.82 -6.46
C SER A 40 -0.90 -7.08 -7.09
N ARG A 41 -0.97 -7.75 -8.23
CA ARG A 41 -2.23 -7.99 -8.96
C ARG A 41 -3.32 -8.62 -8.10
N GLY A 42 -2.99 -9.61 -7.27
CA GLY A 42 -3.96 -10.23 -6.37
C GLY A 42 -4.59 -9.24 -5.37
N ALA A 43 -3.81 -8.28 -4.86
CA ALA A 43 -4.32 -7.23 -3.99
C ALA A 43 -5.16 -6.20 -4.77
N THR A 44 -4.80 -5.91 -6.03
CA THR A 44 -5.60 -5.06 -6.92
C THR A 44 -6.95 -5.71 -7.22
N ASP A 45 -6.97 -6.99 -7.57
CA ASP A 45 -8.21 -7.71 -7.84
C ASP A 45 -9.12 -7.75 -6.60
N ALA A 46 -8.54 -7.95 -5.40
CA ALA A 46 -9.29 -7.95 -4.15
C ALA A 46 -9.94 -6.59 -3.83
N ILE A 47 -9.24 -5.46 -4.06
CA ILE A 47 -9.82 -4.14 -3.83
C ILE A 47 -10.90 -3.80 -4.87
N LEU A 48 -10.73 -4.19 -6.14
CA LEU A 48 -11.74 -4.02 -7.18
C LEU A 48 -13.02 -4.81 -6.86
N GLU A 49 -12.88 -6.07 -6.47
CA GLU A 49 -14.00 -6.93 -6.03
C GLU A 49 -14.75 -6.29 -4.86
N ALA A 50 -14.01 -5.87 -3.82
CA ALA A 50 -14.60 -5.29 -2.62
C ALA A 50 -15.23 -3.91 -2.88
N ALA A 51 -14.74 -3.14 -3.83
CA ALA A 51 -15.24 -1.81 -4.16
C ALA A 51 -16.64 -1.81 -4.79
N GLN A 52 -17.07 -2.92 -5.42
CA GLN A 52 -18.38 -3.06 -6.07
C GLN A 52 -18.70 -1.91 -7.02
N LEU A 53 -17.75 -1.57 -7.88
CA LEU A 53 -17.84 -0.44 -8.79
C LEU A 53 -18.96 -0.62 -9.82
N ARG A 54 -19.52 0.51 -10.23
CA ARG A 54 -20.50 0.59 -11.32
C ARG A 54 -20.14 1.74 -12.27
N PRO A 55 -20.48 1.63 -13.55
CA PRO A 55 -20.26 2.73 -14.49
C PRO A 55 -20.85 4.05 -13.98
N GLY A 56 -20.13 5.14 -14.18
CA GLY A 56 -20.55 6.47 -13.76
C GLY A 56 -20.20 6.87 -12.32
N MET A 57 -19.65 5.96 -11.49
CA MET A 57 -19.27 6.28 -10.12
C MET A 57 -18.07 7.24 -10.05
N ARG A 58 -18.06 8.07 -9.01
CA ARG A 58 -16.93 8.91 -8.62
C ARG A 58 -16.12 8.22 -7.53
N VAL A 59 -14.88 7.93 -7.80
CA VAL A 59 -13.97 7.20 -6.90
C VAL A 59 -12.83 8.09 -6.44
N LEU A 60 -12.51 8.04 -5.16
CA LEU A 60 -11.30 8.60 -4.59
C LEU A 60 -10.35 7.44 -4.26
N ASP A 61 -9.14 7.46 -4.82
CA ASP A 61 -8.08 6.50 -4.49
C ASP A 61 -6.98 7.20 -3.70
N LEU A 62 -6.70 6.74 -2.49
CA LEU A 62 -5.71 7.31 -1.58
C LEU A 62 -4.38 6.53 -1.65
N ALA A 63 -3.27 7.25 -1.56
CA ALA A 63 -1.92 6.70 -1.66
C ALA A 63 -1.75 5.91 -2.97
N SER A 64 -2.14 6.52 -4.08
CA SER A 64 -2.19 5.89 -5.40
C SER A 64 -0.83 5.62 -6.03
N GLY A 65 0.24 6.23 -5.52
CA GLY A 65 1.62 6.07 -6.00
C GLY A 65 1.73 6.23 -7.52
N VAL A 66 2.19 5.18 -8.17
CA VAL A 66 2.35 5.12 -9.65
C VAL A 66 1.05 4.77 -10.40
N GLY A 67 -0.11 4.89 -9.75
CA GLY A 67 -1.41 4.74 -10.39
C GLY A 67 -2.05 3.36 -10.33
N ASP A 68 -1.56 2.43 -9.53
CA ASP A 68 -2.20 1.14 -9.29
C ASP A 68 -2.70 1.09 -7.82
N PRO A 69 -4.02 0.95 -7.54
CA PRO A 69 -5.09 0.49 -8.44
C PRO A 69 -5.84 1.57 -9.23
N ALA A 70 -5.56 2.87 -9.08
CA ALA A 70 -6.35 3.97 -9.64
C ALA A 70 -6.69 3.84 -11.15
N LEU A 71 -5.73 3.38 -11.95
CA LEU A 71 -5.93 3.16 -13.40
C LEU A 71 -6.93 2.01 -13.67
N ALA A 72 -6.91 0.96 -12.86
CA ALA A 72 -7.88 -0.13 -12.96
C ALA A 72 -9.27 0.34 -12.53
N LEU A 73 -9.37 1.11 -11.44
CA LEU A 73 -10.62 1.74 -10.98
C LEU A 73 -11.24 2.63 -12.07
N ALA A 74 -10.40 3.43 -12.77
CA ALA A 74 -10.86 4.30 -13.87
C ALA A 74 -11.41 3.50 -15.05
N THR A 75 -10.83 2.34 -15.34
CA THR A 75 -11.34 1.42 -16.36
C THR A 75 -12.70 0.85 -15.96
N GLU A 76 -12.85 0.41 -14.71
CA GLU A 76 -14.10 -0.21 -14.20
C GLU A 76 -15.29 0.76 -14.16
N VAL A 77 -15.06 2.02 -13.74
CA VAL A 77 -16.15 3.01 -13.71
C VAL A 77 -16.50 3.56 -15.10
N GLY A 78 -15.68 3.27 -16.11
CA GLY A 78 -15.92 3.64 -17.50
C GLY A 78 -15.89 5.15 -17.76
N PRO A 79 -16.12 5.60 -19.00
CA PRO A 79 -15.92 6.99 -19.43
C PRO A 79 -16.91 7.97 -18.78
N SER A 80 -18.05 7.52 -18.28
CA SER A 80 -19.02 8.33 -17.54
C SER A 80 -18.69 8.50 -16.05
N GLY A 81 -17.79 7.64 -15.50
CA GLY A 81 -17.28 7.75 -14.15
C GLY A 81 -16.03 8.61 -14.08
N ARG A 82 -15.55 8.85 -12.85
CA ARG A 82 -14.33 9.63 -12.62
C ARG A 82 -13.54 9.08 -11.43
N VAL A 83 -12.23 9.00 -11.57
CA VAL A 83 -11.31 8.67 -10.48
C VAL A 83 -10.47 9.91 -10.15
N THR A 84 -10.39 10.23 -8.86
CA THR A 84 -9.40 11.16 -8.32
C THR A 84 -8.37 10.33 -7.55
N ALA A 85 -7.16 10.25 -8.08
CA ALA A 85 -6.03 9.54 -7.49
C ALA A 85 -5.17 10.52 -6.69
N THR A 86 -4.89 10.20 -5.42
CA THR A 86 -4.16 11.11 -4.53
C THR A 86 -2.96 10.44 -3.87
N ASP A 87 -1.90 11.23 -3.66
CA ASP A 87 -0.70 10.81 -2.95
C ASP A 87 -0.02 12.01 -2.27
N LEU A 88 0.83 11.76 -1.28
CA LEU A 88 1.71 12.78 -0.68
C LEU A 88 2.93 13.09 -1.54
N GLY A 89 3.33 12.15 -2.40
CA GLY A 89 4.50 12.22 -3.28
C GLY A 89 4.12 12.50 -4.73
N PRO A 90 3.89 13.77 -5.15
CA PRO A 90 3.46 14.09 -6.52
C PRO A 90 4.46 13.67 -7.60
N GLY A 91 5.71 13.39 -7.25
CA GLY A 91 6.71 12.84 -8.16
C GLY A 91 6.35 11.49 -8.78
N MET A 92 5.48 10.71 -8.14
CA MET A 92 4.96 9.46 -8.68
C MET A 92 3.95 9.67 -9.82
N PHE A 93 3.26 10.81 -9.86
CA PHE A 93 2.17 11.05 -10.80
C PHE A 93 2.63 11.14 -12.26
N SER A 94 3.86 11.61 -12.51
CA SER A 94 4.37 11.69 -13.90
C SER A 94 4.36 10.33 -14.60
N LEU A 95 4.65 9.24 -13.87
CA LEU A 95 4.55 7.88 -14.40
C LEU A 95 3.09 7.42 -14.52
N ALA A 96 2.26 7.71 -13.52
CA ALA A 96 0.85 7.36 -13.54
C ALA A 96 0.11 8.03 -14.71
N GLU A 97 0.39 9.30 -14.99
CA GLU A 97 -0.14 10.04 -16.14
C GLU A 97 0.34 9.47 -17.48
N GLU A 98 1.63 9.08 -17.57
CA GLU A 98 2.17 8.41 -18.77
C GLU A 98 1.44 7.10 -19.03
N LEU A 99 1.21 6.29 -17.99
CA LEU A 99 0.48 5.03 -18.09
C LEU A 99 -0.99 5.25 -18.45
N ALA A 100 -1.65 6.27 -17.88
CA ALA A 100 -3.01 6.66 -18.25
C ALA A 100 -3.10 7.00 -19.75
N ARG A 101 -2.18 7.83 -20.26
CA ARG A 101 -2.13 8.17 -21.69
C ARG A 101 -1.90 6.95 -22.58
N LYS A 102 -0.95 6.07 -22.22
CA LYS A 102 -0.67 4.83 -22.97
C LYS A 102 -1.88 3.88 -23.03
N LYS A 103 -2.71 3.90 -22.01
CA LYS A 103 -3.94 3.08 -21.92
C LYS A 103 -5.19 3.80 -22.42
N ALA A 104 -5.07 5.03 -22.94
CA ALA A 104 -6.18 5.90 -23.34
C ALA A 104 -7.23 6.10 -22.21
N ILE A 105 -6.80 6.14 -20.95
CA ILE A 105 -7.65 6.41 -19.79
C ILE A 105 -7.71 7.94 -19.61
N THR A 106 -8.88 8.54 -19.79
CA THR A 106 -9.09 10.01 -19.77
C THR A 106 -9.95 10.48 -18.59
N ASN A 107 -10.56 9.55 -17.86
CA ASN A 107 -11.48 9.80 -16.74
C ASN A 107 -10.79 9.70 -15.37
N ILE A 108 -9.49 10.01 -15.31
CA ILE A 108 -8.68 10.03 -14.09
C ILE A 108 -7.99 11.39 -13.95
N GLU A 109 -7.88 11.88 -12.71
CA GLU A 109 -7.02 13.02 -12.35
C GLU A 109 -6.11 12.64 -11.19
N PHE A 110 -4.92 13.23 -11.16
CA PHE A 110 -3.92 13.01 -10.10
C PHE A 110 -3.76 14.30 -9.29
N ARG A 111 -3.83 14.21 -7.96
CA ARG A 111 -3.75 15.37 -7.06
C ARG A 111 -2.92 15.06 -5.82
N GLU A 112 -1.99 15.96 -5.50
CA GLU A 112 -1.33 15.91 -4.19
C GLU A 112 -2.37 16.14 -3.08
N ALA A 113 -2.47 15.21 -2.12
CA ALA A 113 -3.34 15.36 -0.95
C ALA A 113 -2.84 14.53 0.22
N ASN A 114 -3.07 15.08 1.42
CA ASN A 114 -2.88 14.37 2.68
C ASN A 114 -4.21 13.73 3.11
N ALA A 115 -4.22 12.42 3.34
CA ALA A 115 -5.40 11.70 3.80
C ALA A 115 -6.00 12.24 5.12
N GLU A 116 -5.17 12.89 5.95
CA GLU A 116 -5.60 13.53 7.21
C GLU A 116 -6.28 14.91 7.01
N SER A 117 -6.28 15.45 5.78
CA SER A 117 -6.87 16.75 5.43
C SER A 117 -7.14 16.77 3.92
N LEU A 118 -8.22 16.13 3.52
CA LEU A 118 -8.57 15.98 2.10
C LEU A 118 -9.17 17.28 1.54
N PRO A 119 -8.62 17.84 0.44
CA PRO A 119 -9.07 19.10 -0.15
C PRO A 119 -10.30 18.89 -1.02
N PHE A 120 -11.27 18.10 -0.54
CA PHE A 120 -12.49 17.78 -1.25
C PHE A 120 -13.72 18.14 -0.40
N PRO A 121 -14.82 18.56 -1.03
CA PRO A 121 -16.08 18.79 -0.33
C PRO A 121 -16.63 17.51 0.32
N ASP A 122 -17.49 17.69 1.31
CA ASP A 122 -18.25 16.60 1.91
C ASP A 122 -19.10 15.89 0.85
N ALA A 123 -19.36 14.60 1.05
CA ALA A 123 -20.27 13.80 0.23
C ALA A 123 -19.99 13.90 -1.29
N SER A 124 -18.71 13.84 -1.68
CA SER A 124 -18.27 14.01 -3.07
C SER A 124 -18.07 12.70 -3.84
N TYR A 125 -17.81 11.60 -3.14
CA TYR A 125 -17.42 10.32 -3.75
C TYR A 125 -18.37 9.19 -3.41
N ASP A 126 -18.61 8.31 -4.38
CA ASP A 126 -19.43 7.10 -4.22
C ASP A 126 -18.61 5.99 -3.55
N VAL A 127 -17.31 5.89 -3.92
CA VAL A 127 -16.37 4.90 -3.40
C VAL A 127 -15.06 5.57 -3.05
N LEU A 128 -14.43 5.12 -1.96
CA LEU A 128 -13.06 5.45 -1.56
C LEU A 128 -12.27 4.16 -1.46
N THR A 129 -11.06 4.18 -2.01
CA THR A 129 -10.11 3.05 -1.96
C THR A 129 -8.77 3.49 -1.41
N CYS A 130 -8.05 2.56 -0.76
CA CYS A 130 -6.66 2.73 -0.37
C CYS A 130 -5.98 1.37 -0.31
N ARG A 131 -4.97 1.15 -1.18
CA ARG A 131 -4.19 -0.09 -1.21
C ARG A 131 -2.78 0.14 -0.68
N PHE A 132 -2.44 -0.49 0.45
CA PHE A 132 -1.14 -0.43 1.11
C PHE A 132 -0.70 0.97 1.60
N GLY A 133 -1.64 1.94 1.67
CA GLY A 133 -1.40 3.28 2.19
C GLY A 133 -1.84 3.48 3.64
N ILE A 134 -3.00 2.94 4.01
CA ILE A 134 -3.65 3.18 5.31
C ILE A 134 -2.76 2.89 6.53
N MET A 135 -1.87 1.91 6.43
CA MET A 135 -0.95 1.52 7.51
C MET A 135 0.16 2.53 7.76
N PHE A 136 0.30 3.53 6.90
CA PHE A 136 1.27 4.62 7.01
C PHE A 136 0.63 5.97 7.36
N PHE A 137 -0.68 6.03 7.63
CA PHE A 137 -1.32 7.28 8.04
C PHE A 137 -0.90 7.65 9.46
N PRO A 138 -0.23 8.78 9.66
CA PRO A 138 0.31 9.17 10.98
C PRO A 138 -0.78 9.34 12.06
N ASP A 139 -1.91 9.94 11.70
CA ASP A 139 -3.14 9.99 12.51
C ASP A 139 -4.25 9.24 11.79
N LEU A 140 -4.29 7.92 12.02
CA LEU A 140 -5.27 7.05 11.40
C LEU A 140 -6.72 7.48 11.67
N ALA A 141 -7.02 7.88 12.90
CA ALA A 141 -8.37 8.28 13.28
C ALA A 141 -8.80 9.56 12.53
N LYS A 142 -7.89 10.52 12.37
CA LYS A 142 -8.15 11.74 11.60
C LYS A 142 -8.35 11.43 10.11
N ALA A 143 -7.48 10.59 9.53
CA ALA A 143 -7.60 10.18 8.13
C ALA A 143 -8.91 9.44 7.85
N LEU A 144 -9.32 8.53 8.73
CA LEU A 144 -10.59 7.82 8.58
C LEU A 144 -11.82 8.74 8.72
N ARG A 145 -11.77 9.77 9.57
CA ARG A 145 -12.82 10.81 9.63
C ARG A 145 -12.92 11.61 8.33
N GLU A 146 -11.78 11.94 7.71
CA GLU A 146 -11.76 12.60 6.39
C GLU A 146 -12.30 11.68 5.30
N CYS A 147 -11.91 10.39 5.30
CA CYS A 147 -12.49 9.38 4.40
C CYS A 147 -14.01 9.31 4.54
N PHE A 148 -14.50 9.28 5.78
CA PHE A 148 -15.93 9.29 6.06
C PHE A 148 -16.63 10.57 5.56
N ARG A 149 -16.03 11.74 5.80
CA ARG A 149 -16.58 13.04 5.41
C ARG A 149 -16.77 13.17 3.91
N VAL A 150 -15.79 12.76 3.11
CA VAL A 150 -15.82 12.93 1.66
C VAL A 150 -16.68 11.90 0.93
N LEU A 151 -17.02 10.78 1.56
CA LEU A 151 -17.96 9.81 1.01
C LEU A 151 -19.38 10.34 1.05
N LYS A 152 -20.19 10.04 0.04
CA LYS A 152 -21.64 10.28 0.04
C LYS A 152 -22.34 9.38 1.08
N PRO A 153 -23.53 9.75 1.58
CA PRO A 153 -24.42 8.80 2.24
C PRO A 153 -24.61 7.55 1.37
N GLY A 154 -24.50 6.37 1.96
CA GLY A 154 -24.46 5.09 1.25
C GLY A 154 -23.15 4.78 0.52
N GLY A 155 -22.18 5.70 0.55
CA GLY A 155 -20.86 5.51 -0.07
C GLY A 155 -20.01 4.44 0.65
N ARG A 156 -19.08 3.85 -0.08
CA ARG A 156 -18.31 2.68 0.34
C ARG A 156 -16.82 2.99 0.45
N ALA A 157 -16.20 2.67 1.58
CA ALA A 157 -14.76 2.70 1.76
C ALA A 157 -14.19 1.28 1.69
N VAL A 158 -13.05 1.12 0.99
CA VAL A 158 -12.34 -0.15 0.87
C VAL A 158 -10.86 0.06 1.09
N PHE A 159 -10.31 -0.64 2.06
CA PHE A 159 -8.90 -0.60 2.41
C PHE A 159 -8.26 -1.96 2.24
N VAL A 160 -7.07 -2.00 1.66
CA VAL A 160 -6.22 -3.20 1.61
C VAL A 160 -4.90 -2.87 2.27
N ALA A 161 -4.52 -3.66 3.26
CA ALA A 161 -3.27 -3.56 4.01
C ALA A 161 -2.51 -4.90 4.02
N TRP A 162 -1.24 -4.88 4.44
CA TRP A 162 -0.54 -6.11 4.74
C TRP A 162 -1.13 -6.79 5.98
N GLY A 163 -1.19 -8.12 5.94
CA GLY A 163 -1.52 -8.97 7.08
C GLY A 163 -0.33 -9.18 8.01
N LYS A 164 -0.20 -10.38 8.56
CA LYS A 164 0.85 -10.72 9.53
C LYS A 164 2.25 -10.62 8.94
N LYS A 165 3.22 -10.18 9.77
CA LYS A 165 4.65 -10.12 9.39
C LYS A 165 5.27 -11.50 9.17
N GLU A 166 4.71 -12.54 9.79
CA GLU A 166 5.17 -13.92 9.70
C GLU A 166 4.84 -14.61 8.37
N GLN A 167 4.12 -13.93 7.48
CA GLN A 167 3.80 -14.46 6.15
C GLN A 167 5.05 -14.77 5.31
N PRO A 168 4.99 -15.72 4.36
CA PRO A 168 6.15 -16.18 3.60
C PRO A 168 6.92 -15.08 2.88
N PHE A 169 6.24 -14.06 2.35
CA PHE A 169 6.90 -12.94 1.68
C PHE A 169 7.90 -12.23 2.59
N PHE A 170 7.46 -11.75 3.75
CA PHE A 170 8.35 -11.05 4.68
C PHE A 170 9.28 -12.00 5.41
N GLY A 171 8.83 -13.21 5.74
CA GLY A 171 9.64 -14.24 6.37
C GLY A 171 10.85 -14.66 5.50
N SER A 172 10.69 -14.70 4.17
CA SER A 172 11.75 -15.05 3.22
C SER A 172 12.59 -13.87 2.76
N THR A 173 12.29 -12.65 3.16
CA THR A 173 13.01 -11.43 2.77
C THR A 173 13.46 -10.62 3.99
N ALA A 174 12.71 -9.64 4.42
CA ALA A 174 13.04 -8.78 5.56
C ALA A 174 13.28 -9.56 6.87
N GLY A 175 12.54 -10.64 7.11
CA GLY A 175 12.70 -11.49 8.29
C GLY A 175 14.05 -12.20 8.35
N ILE A 176 14.62 -12.58 7.20
CA ILE A 176 16.01 -13.10 7.11
C ILE A 176 16.98 -11.95 7.30
N LEU A 177 16.79 -10.82 6.63
CA LEU A 177 17.67 -9.66 6.70
C LEU A 177 17.88 -9.20 8.16
N VAL A 178 16.79 -9.13 8.95
CA VAL A 178 16.84 -8.76 10.38
C VAL A 178 17.75 -9.66 11.23
N LYS A 179 17.95 -10.93 10.85
CA LYS A 179 18.84 -11.84 11.58
C LYS A 179 20.33 -11.54 11.37
N HIS A 180 20.66 -10.86 10.27
CA HIS A 180 22.04 -10.55 9.89
C HIS A 180 22.51 -9.16 10.36
N VAL A 181 21.61 -8.26 10.75
CA VAL A 181 21.99 -6.94 11.23
C VAL A 181 22.51 -6.97 12.66
N PRO A 182 23.54 -6.17 13.00
CA PRO A 182 24.11 -6.15 14.36
C PRO A 182 23.14 -5.53 15.38
N VAL A 183 22.27 -4.61 14.93
CA VAL A 183 21.27 -3.98 15.77
C VAL A 183 19.89 -4.21 15.14
N PRO A 184 19.07 -5.12 15.69
CA PRO A 184 17.73 -5.33 15.18
C PRO A 184 16.90 -4.04 15.35
N PRO A 185 15.92 -3.80 14.45
CA PRO A 185 15.03 -2.65 14.58
C PRO A 185 14.28 -2.72 15.91
N ALA A 186 14.07 -1.55 16.52
CA ALA A 186 13.21 -1.44 17.69
C ALA A 186 11.80 -1.99 17.36
N PRO A 187 11.12 -2.62 18.33
CA PRO A 187 9.73 -3.01 18.12
C PRO A 187 8.90 -1.78 17.74
N PRO A 188 7.95 -1.93 16.79
CA PRO A 188 7.09 -0.82 16.41
C PRO A 188 6.28 -0.33 17.62
N ASP A 189 6.00 0.96 17.64
CA ASP A 189 5.06 1.53 18.61
C ASP A 189 3.69 0.86 18.40
N PRO A 190 3.12 0.19 19.42
CA PRO A 190 1.85 -0.54 19.25
C PRO A 190 0.68 0.37 18.84
N ASP A 191 0.73 1.65 19.18
CA ASP A 191 -0.28 2.65 18.82
C ASP A 191 0.12 3.48 17.59
N GLY A 192 1.35 3.31 17.08
CA GLY A 192 1.91 4.04 15.94
C GLY A 192 1.65 3.36 14.59
N PRO A 193 1.90 4.11 13.49
CA PRO A 193 1.86 3.53 12.15
C PRO A 193 2.93 2.45 11.98
N SER A 194 2.53 1.33 11.39
CA SER A 194 3.42 0.21 11.13
C SER A 194 2.90 -0.59 9.95
N MET A 195 3.81 -1.05 9.08
CA MET A 195 3.47 -1.88 7.91
C MET A 195 2.55 -3.07 8.27
N PHE A 196 2.67 -3.61 9.48
CA PHE A 196 1.93 -4.79 9.93
C PHE A 196 0.85 -4.47 10.97
N MET A 197 0.49 -3.20 11.15
CA MET A 197 -0.47 -2.80 12.19
C MET A 197 -1.83 -3.48 12.06
N PHE A 198 -2.22 -3.88 10.86
CA PHE A 198 -3.48 -4.59 10.60
C PHE A 198 -3.32 -6.11 10.51
N GLY A 199 -2.16 -6.65 10.85
CA GLY A 199 -1.96 -8.09 11.01
C GLY A 199 -2.65 -8.68 12.24
N GLU A 200 -3.05 -7.83 13.20
CA GLU A 200 -3.89 -8.19 14.32
C GLU A 200 -5.38 -8.20 13.89
N SER A 201 -6.06 -9.29 14.15
CA SER A 201 -7.46 -9.48 13.74
C SER A 201 -8.39 -8.41 14.31
N ASN A 202 -9.31 -7.94 13.52
CA ASN A 202 -10.31 -6.91 13.83
C ASN A 202 -9.76 -5.50 14.09
N ARG A 203 -8.46 -5.25 13.95
CA ARG A 203 -7.91 -3.91 14.19
C ARG A 203 -8.41 -2.91 13.15
N LEU A 204 -8.43 -3.28 11.88
CA LEU A 204 -8.97 -2.43 10.82
C LEU A 204 -10.47 -2.22 10.98
N ARG A 205 -11.21 -3.29 11.31
CA ARG A 205 -12.64 -3.24 11.61
C ARG A 205 -12.94 -2.24 12.72
N HIS A 206 -12.31 -2.38 13.88
CA HIS A 206 -12.52 -1.48 15.03
C HIS A 206 -12.16 -0.03 14.68
N SER A 207 -11.12 0.19 13.86
CA SER A 207 -10.74 1.53 13.40
C SER A 207 -11.83 2.17 12.52
N LEU A 208 -12.43 1.40 11.63
CA LEU A 208 -13.53 1.84 10.76
C LEU A 208 -14.81 2.11 11.57
N GLU A 209 -15.18 1.21 12.48
CA GLU A 209 -16.33 1.38 13.37
C GLU A 209 -16.18 2.63 14.25
N ALA A 210 -14.98 2.87 14.81
CA ALA A 210 -14.68 4.06 15.61
C ALA A 210 -14.75 5.37 14.80
N ALA A 211 -14.53 5.32 13.49
CA ALA A 211 -14.69 6.47 12.58
C ALA A 211 -16.14 6.71 12.12
N GLY A 212 -17.08 5.86 12.54
CA GLY A 212 -18.51 6.00 12.23
C GLY A 212 -19.02 5.19 11.04
N PHE A 213 -18.16 4.38 10.40
CA PHE A 213 -18.60 3.47 9.34
C PHE A 213 -19.52 2.39 9.88
N ILE A 214 -20.52 2.02 9.09
CA ILE A 214 -21.46 0.92 9.36
C ILE A 214 -21.25 -0.22 8.36
N ASN A 215 -21.88 -1.38 8.61
CA ASN A 215 -21.74 -2.58 7.79
C ASN A 215 -20.27 -2.94 7.59
N VAL A 216 -19.48 -2.78 8.66
CA VAL A 216 -18.03 -2.99 8.60
C VAL A 216 -17.71 -4.48 8.52
N HIS A 217 -16.88 -4.84 7.56
CA HIS A 217 -16.36 -6.18 7.36
C HIS A 217 -14.83 -6.13 7.26
N GLU A 218 -14.17 -7.08 7.91
CA GLU A 218 -12.72 -7.31 7.80
C GLU A 218 -12.49 -8.76 7.40
N GLU A 219 -11.63 -8.96 6.42
CA GLU A 219 -11.23 -10.27 5.93
C GLU A 219 -9.71 -10.35 5.77
N ALA A 220 -9.08 -11.37 6.34
CA ALA A 220 -7.72 -11.75 5.99
C ALA A 220 -7.76 -12.74 4.82
N ARG A 221 -7.06 -12.41 3.72
CA ARG A 221 -7.05 -13.21 2.49
C ARG A 221 -5.63 -13.47 2.02
N ILE A 222 -5.37 -14.69 1.55
CA ILE A 222 -4.11 -15.02 0.89
C ILE A 222 -4.32 -14.84 -0.62
N VAL A 223 -3.49 -14.00 -1.22
CA VAL A 223 -3.48 -13.74 -2.67
C VAL A 223 -2.11 -14.09 -3.27
N PRO A 224 -2.02 -14.51 -4.55
CA PRO A 224 -0.75 -14.79 -5.17
C PRO A 224 0.01 -13.51 -5.53
N GLY A 225 1.23 -13.37 -5.02
CA GLY A 225 2.21 -12.38 -5.50
C GLY A 225 3.08 -13.03 -6.58
N ARG A 226 2.88 -12.67 -7.84
CA ARG A 226 3.56 -13.26 -9.00
C ARG A 226 4.66 -12.34 -9.50
N TRP A 227 5.89 -12.81 -9.47
CA TRP A 227 7.04 -12.11 -10.04
C TRP A 227 7.49 -12.80 -11.32
N PRO A 228 7.42 -12.12 -12.47
CA PRO A 228 7.73 -12.72 -13.77
C PRO A 228 9.21 -12.60 -14.11
N GLY A 229 10.09 -13.24 -13.34
CA GLY A 229 11.53 -13.14 -13.58
C GLY A 229 12.36 -13.93 -12.60
N PRO A 230 13.72 -13.85 -12.70
CA PRO A 230 14.63 -14.54 -11.82
C PRO A 230 14.57 -14.01 -10.38
N LEU A 231 14.97 -14.85 -9.43
CA LEU A 231 14.96 -14.53 -7.99
C LEU A 231 15.87 -13.34 -7.66
N GLU A 232 16.98 -13.22 -8.37
CA GLU A 232 17.96 -12.14 -8.22
C GLU A 232 17.34 -10.77 -8.58
N GLU A 233 16.52 -10.71 -9.62
CA GLU A 233 15.78 -9.48 -9.98
C GLU A 233 14.71 -9.14 -8.95
N PHE A 234 14.00 -10.15 -8.42
CA PHE A 234 13.03 -9.93 -7.35
C PHE A 234 13.74 -9.35 -6.11
N TRP A 235 14.87 -9.89 -5.73
CA TRP A 235 15.65 -9.38 -4.61
C TRP A 235 16.17 -7.96 -4.88
N GLN A 236 16.70 -7.70 -6.09
CA GLN A 236 17.14 -6.36 -6.49
C GLN A 236 15.98 -5.35 -6.39
N GLN A 237 14.83 -5.70 -6.93
CA GLN A 237 13.62 -4.87 -6.82
C GLN A 237 13.28 -4.61 -5.35
N PHE A 238 13.25 -5.65 -4.51
CA PHE A 238 12.94 -5.51 -3.10
C PHE A 238 13.87 -4.50 -2.41
N THR A 239 15.17 -4.58 -2.65
CA THR A 239 16.16 -3.66 -2.05
C THR A 239 16.04 -2.21 -2.55
N GLU A 240 15.61 -2.02 -3.80
CA GLU A 240 15.46 -0.69 -4.39
C GLU A 240 14.14 -0.01 -3.99
N VAL A 241 13.06 -0.77 -3.88
CA VAL A 241 11.70 -0.25 -3.68
C VAL A 241 11.28 -0.24 -2.21
N ALA A 242 11.71 -1.22 -1.43
CA ALA A 242 11.29 -1.38 -0.03
C ALA A 242 12.08 -0.44 0.90
N ALA A 243 11.83 0.86 0.76
CA ALA A 243 12.50 1.92 1.49
C ALA A 243 12.57 1.71 3.02
N PRO A 244 11.53 1.21 3.72
CA PRO A 244 11.61 0.94 5.16
C PRO A 244 12.69 -0.06 5.58
N PHE A 245 13.21 -0.88 4.65
CA PHE A 245 14.26 -1.87 4.94
C PHE A 245 15.67 -1.42 4.53
N ARG A 246 15.82 -0.25 3.90
CA ARG A 246 17.14 0.30 3.54
C ARG A 246 18.08 0.46 4.73
N PRO A 247 17.65 0.99 5.88
CA PRO A 247 18.52 1.13 7.05
C PRO A 247 19.07 -0.20 7.56
N LEU A 248 18.40 -1.33 7.32
CA LEU A 248 18.90 -2.65 7.66
C LEU A 248 20.02 -3.06 6.72
N LEU A 249 19.85 -2.81 5.42
CA LEU A 249 20.87 -3.12 4.40
C LEU A 249 22.16 -2.30 4.58
N GLU A 250 22.02 -1.04 5.04
CA GLU A 250 23.13 -0.12 5.28
C GLU A 250 23.98 -0.50 6.51
N GLN A 251 23.46 -1.29 7.44
CA GLN A 251 24.17 -1.81 8.60
C GLN A 251 25.08 -3.00 8.27
N LEU A 252 24.88 -3.65 7.12
CA LEU A 252 25.58 -4.89 6.77
C LEU A 252 26.92 -4.62 6.10
N THR A 253 27.98 -5.33 6.54
CA THR A 253 29.23 -5.42 5.77
C THR A 253 28.97 -6.15 4.44
N PRO A 254 29.85 -6.00 3.42
CA PRO A 254 29.70 -6.72 2.15
C PRO A 254 29.57 -8.24 2.32
N GLU A 255 30.32 -8.83 3.25
CA GLU A 255 30.31 -10.27 3.55
C GLU A 255 28.96 -10.69 4.15
N LYS A 256 28.48 -9.96 5.17
CA LYS A 256 27.18 -10.23 5.80
C LYS A 256 26.01 -10.02 4.84
N LYS A 257 26.13 -9.05 3.95
CA LYS A 257 25.13 -8.84 2.88
C LYS A 257 25.10 -10.02 1.92
N ALA A 258 26.26 -10.56 1.52
CA ALA A 258 26.32 -11.74 0.65
C ALA A 258 25.73 -12.99 1.33
N GLU A 259 26.01 -13.21 2.62
CA GLU A 259 25.40 -14.29 3.42
C GLU A 259 23.87 -14.16 3.47
N ALA A 260 23.37 -12.98 3.81
CA ALA A 260 21.92 -12.71 3.88
C ALA A 260 21.23 -12.93 2.52
N VAL A 261 21.83 -12.44 1.43
CA VAL A 261 21.31 -12.64 0.07
C VAL A 261 21.24 -14.12 -0.29
N ALA A 262 22.30 -14.89 0.01
CA ALA A 262 22.31 -16.34 -0.26
C ALA A 262 21.18 -17.07 0.49
N GLU A 263 20.96 -16.74 1.78
CA GLU A 263 19.86 -17.30 2.59
C GLU A 263 18.50 -16.91 2.04
N ILE A 264 18.29 -15.64 1.64
CA ILE A 264 17.06 -15.13 1.06
C ILE A 264 16.74 -15.85 -0.26
N LEU A 265 17.71 -15.94 -1.19
CA LEU A 265 17.52 -16.64 -2.46
C LEU A 265 17.20 -18.12 -2.26
N ALA A 266 17.84 -18.78 -1.30
CA ALA A 266 17.55 -20.17 -0.94
C ALA A 266 16.12 -20.33 -0.37
N ALA A 267 15.66 -19.38 0.44
CA ALA A 267 14.30 -19.38 0.99
C ALA A 267 13.25 -19.14 -0.09
N LEU A 268 13.50 -18.21 -1.01
CA LEU A 268 12.59 -17.88 -2.14
C LEU A 268 12.52 -19.02 -3.16
N LYS A 269 13.55 -19.83 -3.32
CA LYS A 269 13.59 -20.94 -4.27
C LYS A 269 12.44 -21.94 -4.08
N LYS A 270 11.90 -22.07 -2.88
CA LYS A 270 10.73 -22.91 -2.56
C LYS A 270 9.46 -22.48 -3.29
N PHE A 271 9.39 -21.22 -3.69
CA PHE A 271 8.23 -20.60 -4.34
C PHE A 271 8.48 -20.33 -5.83
N TRP A 272 9.63 -20.74 -6.36
CA TRP A 272 10.03 -20.52 -7.74
C TRP A 272 9.93 -21.79 -8.56
N ASN A 273 9.25 -21.72 -9.70
CA ASN A 273 9.01 -22.88 -10.57
C ASN A 273 10.02 -23.03 -11.73
N GLY A 274 11.09 -22.23 -11.74
CA GLY A 274 12.08 -22.16 -12.82
C GLY A 274 11.82 -21.02 -13.81
N LYS A 275 10.65 -20.37 -13.74
CA LYS A 275 10.26 -19.27 -14.62
C LYS A 275 9.64 -18.09 -13.87
N GLU A 276 8.83 -18.35 -12.88
CA GLU A 276 8.08 -17.36 -12.11
C GLU A 276 8.19 -17.68 -10.62
N LEU A 277 8.35 -16.62 -9.79
CA LEU A 277 8.21 -16.71 -8.35
C LEU A 277 6.75 -16.41 -7.98
N THR A 278 6.11 -17.31 -7.23
CA THR A 278 4.75 -17.10 -6.70
C THR A 278 4.76 -17.19 -5.19
N LEU A 279 4.63 -16.04 -4.51
CA LEU A 279 4.58 -15.95 -3.06
C LEU A 279 3.13 -15.81 -2.58
N PRO A 280 2.72 -16.55 -1.54
CA PRO A 280 1.45 -16.29 -0.87
C PRO A 280 1.58 -14.99 -0.07
N LEU A 281 0.76 -13.99 -0.43
CA LEU A 281 0.69 -12.70 0.24
C LEU A 281 -0.55 -12.68 1.11
N GLU A 282 -0.39 -12.53 2.42
CA GLU A 282 -1.51 -12.28 3.32
C GLU A 282 -1.82 -10.78 3.34
N ILE A 283 -3.04 -10.45 2.92
CA ILE A 283 -3.58 -9.10 2.95
C ILE A 283 -4.79 -9.06 3.87
N VAL A 284 -5.07 -7.89 4.43
CA VAL A 284 -6.29 -7.60 5.18
C VAL A 284 -7.12 -6.62 4.37
N ILE A 285 -8.37 -6.97 4.14
CA ILE A 285 -9.35 -6.17 3.41
C ILE A 285 -10.37 -5.64 4.41
N GLY A 286 -10.47 -4.33 4.55
CA GLY A 286 -11.47 -3.67 5.37
C GLY A 286 -12.46 -2.91 4.50
N VAL A 287 -13.74 -3.11 4.76
CA VAL A 287 -14.85 -2.45 4.06
C VAL A 287 -15.78 -1.80 5.06
N GLY A 288 -16.25 -0.61 4.77
CA GLY A 288 -17.29 0.06 5.55
C GLY A 288 -18.13 0.97 4.69
N SER A 289 -19.34 1.28 5.14
CA SER A 289 -20.26 2.21 4.44
C SER A 289 -20.52 3.43 5.30
N ARG A 290 -20.67 4.60 4.66
CA ARG A 290 -21.21 5.78 5.32
C ARG A 290 -22.75 5.63 5.39
N PRO A 291 -23.41 5.83 6.57
CA PRO A 291 -24.87 5.80 6.71
C PRO A 291 -25.56 6.87 5.88
#